data_fad4111ae36312230d67cacfe77f444b
#
_entry.id   fad4111ae36312230d67cacfe77f444b
#
_cell.length_a   1.000
_cell.length_b   1.000
_cell.length_c   1.000
_cell.angle_alpha   90.00
_cell.angle_beta   90.00
_cell.angle_gamma   90.00
#
_symmetry.space_group_name_H-M   'P 1'
#
loop_
_entity.id
_entity.type
_entity.pdbx_description
1 polymer ?
#
loop_
_entity_poly.entity_id
_entity_poly.type
_entity_poly.pdbx_seq_one_letter_code
_entity_poly.pdbx_strand_id
1 'polypeptide(L)'
;AHPRMGATDVCPLIPVAGITLEECAALARQLAERIANELQVPCYCYEAAAKTPERKNLAVCRKGEYEALPQRMTEAAEAPDYGAREWDEQLARTGCTAVGARDFLIATNFNLNTTSTRRANAIAFDVREKGRPMREGGSPVGKPMKNEKGEVIMQPGTLKATKAIGWFIDEY
;
A
#
# COMPACT_ATOMS: atom_id res chain seq x y z
N ALA A 1 -0.71 10.52 -10.41
CA ALA A 1 -1.88 10.34 -9.53
C ALA A 1 -1.51 9.41 -8.37
N HIS A 2 -2.23 9.53 -7.25
CA HIS A 2 -2.06 8.61 -6.12
C HIS A 2 -2.67 7.24 -6.47
N PRO A 3 -2.02 6.11 -6.14
CA PRO A 3 -2.61 4.78 -6.34
C PRO A 3 -3.97 4.67 -5.65
N ARG A 4 -4.97 4.15 -6.33
CA ARG A 4 -6.33 3.97 -5.82
C ARG A 4 -7.00 2.74 -6.43
N MET A 5 -7.98 2.20 -5.73
CA MET A 5 -8.79 1.07 -6.20
C MET A 5 -10.30 1.28 -6.03
N GLY A 6 -10.73 2.40 -5.50
CA GLY A 6 -12.14 2.72 -5.35
C GLY A 6 -12.41 4.10 -4.80
N ALA A 7 -13.69 4.47 -4.72
CA ALA A 7 -14.15 5.76 -4.19
C ALA A 7 -13.82 5.88 -2.69
N THR A 8 -14.07 4.84 -1.91
CA THR A 8 -13.50 4.67 -0.56
C THR A 8 -12.33 3.70 -0.68
N ASP A 9 -11.17 4.22 -0.97
CA ASP A 9 -9.99 3.43 -1.33
C ASP A 9 -9.47 2.61 -0.15
N VAL A 10 -9.31 3.23 1.04
CA VAL A 10 -8.87 2.54 2.26
C VAL A 10 -9.68 2.96 3.47
N CYS A 11 -9.95 1.99 4.35
CA CYS A 11 -10.62 2.17 5.63
C CYS A 11 -9.78 1.49 6.74
N PRO A 12 -8.79 2.18 7.32
CA PRO A 12 -7.99 1.64 8.41
C PRO A 12 -8.68 1.83 9.76
N LEU A 13 -8.70 0.79 10.58
CA LEU A 13 -9.01 0.88 12.00
C LEU A 13 -7.71 1.01 12.79
N ILE A 14 -7.69 1.90 13.77
CA ILE A 14 -6.51 2.23 14.58
C ILE A 14 -6.84 1.97 16.05
N PRO A 15 -6.08 1.13 16.77
CA PRO A 15 -6.27 0.92 18.20
C PRO A 15 -5.78 2.15 18.98
N VAL A 16 -6.71 2.99 19.45
CA VAL A 16 -6.38 4.23 20.18
C VAL A 16 -6.23 3.97 21.68
N ALA A 17 -7.21 3.30 22.29
CA ALA A 17 -7.19 2.98 23.70
C ALA A 17 -8.16 1.82 24.01
N GLY A 18 -7.81 0.98 25.00
CA GLY A 18 -8.70 -0.08 25.49
C GLY A 18 -8.93 -1.25 24.52
N ILE A 19 -8.16 -1.33 23.44
CA ILE A 19 -8.26 -2.40 22.43
C ILE A 19 -6.85 -2.72 21.89
N THR A 20 -6.58 -3.98 21.67
CA THR A 20 -5.36 -4.46 21.02
C THR A 20 -5.45 -4.37 19.49
N LEU A 21 -4.31 -4.42 18.81
CA LEU A 21 -4.27 -4.44 17.35
C LEU A 21 -4.99 -5.69 16.77
N GLU A 22 -4.90 -6.82 17.45
CA GLU A 22 -5.55 -8.07 17.01
C GLU A 22 -7.09 -7.99 17.15
N GLU A 23 -7.59 -7.44 18.25
CA GLU A 23 -9.03 -7.18 18.41
C GLU A 23 -9.52 -6.16 17.38
N CYS A 24 -8.74 -5.13 17.11
CA CYS A 24 -9.00 -4.14 16.08
C CYS A 24 -9.04 -4.80 14.68
N ALA A 25 -8.14 -5.75 14.42
CA ALA A 25 -8.13 -6.52 13.17
C ALA A 25 -9.37 -7.40 13.02
N ALA A 26 -9.86 -7.99 14.11
CA ALA A 26 -11.11 -8.76 14.10
C ALA A 26 -12.31 -7.86 13.74
N LEU A 27 -12.39 -6.66 14.32
CA LEU A 27 -13.40 -5.66 13.97
C LEU A 27 -13.29 -5.20 12.52
N ALA A 28 -12.07 -5.00 12.01
CA ALA A 28 -11.85 -4.64 10.62
C ALA A 28 -12.37 -5.71 9.64
N ARG A 29 -12.18 -6.99 9.95
CA ARG A 29 -12.73 -8.10 9.15
C ARG A 29 -14.26 -8.11 9.17
N GLN A 30 -14.88 -7.91 10.33
CA GLN A 30 -16.34 -7.79 10.45
C GLN A 30 -16.88 -6.58 9.67
N LEU A 31 -16.20 -5.44 9.76
CA LEU A 31 -16.56 -4.25 8.98
C LEU A 31 -16.46 -4.49 7.47
N ALA A 32 -15.39 -5.14 7.01
CA ALA A 32 -15.22 -5.48 5.60
C ALA A 32 -16.36 -6.38 5.08
N GLU A 33 -16.75 -7.37 5.86
CA GLU A 33 -17.87 -8.26 5.54
C GLU A 33 -19.21 -7.50 5.48
N ARG A 34 -19.46 -6.60 6.43
CA ARG A 34 -20.66 -5.75 6.44
C ARG A 34 -20.69 -4.78 5.26
N ILE A 35 -19.58 -4.12 4.94
CA ILE A 35 -19.48 -3.24 3.76
C ILE A 35 -19.82 -4.03 2.49
N ALA A 36 -19.27 -5.23 2.35
CA ALA A 36 -19.52 -6.05 1.18
C ALA A 36 -20.99 -6.50 1.08
N ASN A 37 -21.61 -6.85 2.22
CA ASN A 37 -23.00 -7.36 2.25
C ASN A 37 -24.05 -6.23 2.20
N GLU A 38 -23.81 -5.11 2.91
CA GLU A 38 -24.80 -4.06 3.06
C GLU A 38 -24.69 -3.00 1.94
N LEU A 39 -23.46 -2.68 1.49
CA LEU A 39 -23.20 -1.66 0.48
C LEU A 39 -22.85 -2.25 -0.90
N GLN A 40 -22.70 -3.58 -0.98
CA GLN A 40 -22.31 -4.28 -2.22
C GLN A 40 -20.97 -3.79 -2.78
N VAL A 41 -20.04 -3.36 -1.89
CA VAL A 41 -18.69 -2.93 -2.25
C VAL A 41 -17.69 -4.01 -1.86
N PRO A 42 -17.01 -4.65 -2.81
CA PRO A 42 -16.03 -5.70 -2.51
C PRO A 42 -14.86 -5.18 -1.69
N CYS A 43 -14.42 -5.98 -0.71
CA CYS A 43 -13.41 -5.58 0.25
C CYS A 43 -12.20 -6.52 0.25
N TYR A 44 -11.02 -5.91 0.32
CA TYR A 44 -9.74 -6.58 0.57
C TYR A 44 -9.29 -6.28 2.00
N CYS A 45 -8.94 -7.31 2.77
CA CYS A 45 -8.36 -7.14 4.10
C CYS A 45 -6.85 -6.93 4.01
N TYR A 46 -6.31 -5.94 4.73
CA TYR A 46 -4.88 -5.63 4.69
C TYR A 46 -4.27 -5.37 6.08
N GLU A 47 -2.93 -5.26 6.15
CA GLU A 47 -2.15 -5.10 7.38
C GLU A 47 -2.50 -6.20 8.41
N ALA A 48 -2.83 -5.87 9.67
CA ALA A 48 -3.15 -6.85 10.69
C ALA A 48 -4.44 -7.65 10.39
N ALA A 49 -5.37 -7.10 9.60
CA ALA A 49 -6.60 -7.79 9.19
C ALA A 49 -6.41 -8.72 7.97
N ALA A 50 -5.26 -8.69 7.32
CA ALA A 50 -4.98 -9.47 6.10
C ALA A 50 -5.27 -10.96 6.28
N LYS A 51 -5.92 -11.59 5.30
CA LYS A 51 -6.18 -13.03 5.26
C LYS A 51 -5.01 -13.82 4.69
N THR A 52 -4.13 -13.17 3.92
CA THR A 52 -2.92 -13.78 3.37
C THR A 52 -1.68 -12.91 3.70
N PRO A 53 -0.50 -13.50 3.84
CA PRO A 53 0.72 -12.75 4.17
C PRO A 53 1.03 -11.62 3.19
N GLU A 54 0.76 -11.83 1.90
CA GLU A 54 1.03 -10.86 0.83
C GLU A 54 0.19 -9.59 0.99
N ARG A 55 -1.06 -9.73 1.45
CA ARG A 55 -2.02 -8.62 1.64
C ARG A 55 -1.73 -7.77 2.88
N LYS A 56 -0.77 -8.14 3.71
CA LYS A 56 -0.25 -7.22 4.74
C LYS A 56 0.28 -5.93 4.13
N ASN A 57 0.74 -5.98 2.88
CA ASN A 57 1.15 -4.79 2.16
C ASN A 57 -0.02 -4.20 1.34
N LEU A 58 -0.49 -3.02 1.69
CA LEU A 58 -1.55 -2.31 0.97
C LEU A 58 -1.27 -2.15 -0.54
N ALA A 59 0.00 -2.01 -0.94
CA ALA A 59 0.36 -1.92 -2.35
C ALA A 59 0.02 -3.18 -3.14
N VAL A 60 0.00 -4.35 -2.51
CA VAL A 60 -0.46 -5.62 -3.13
C VAL A 60 -1.97 -5.59 -3.34
N CYS A 61 -2.73 -5.09 -2.36
CA CYS A 61 -4.17 -4.91 -2.51
C CYS A 61 -4.51 -3.95 -3.66
N ARG A 62 -3.70 -2.92 -3.88
CA ARG A 62 -3.86 -1.89 -4.93
C ARG A 62 -3.15 -2.22 -6.25
N LYS A 63 -2.56 -3.41 -6.40
CA LYS A 63 -1.80 -3.79 -7.60
C LYS A 63 -2.62 -3.57 -8.89
N GLY A 64 -2.07 -2.77 -9.81
CA GLY A 64 -2.73 -2.39 -11.06
C GLY A 64 -3.88 -1.40 -10.89
N GLU A 65 -4.12 -0.93 -9.69
CA GLU A 65 -5.09 0.12 -9.33
C GLU A 65 -6.54 -0.24 -9.71
N TYR A 66 -7.39 0.76 -9.86
CA TYR A 66 -8.79 0.59 -10.25
C TYR A 66 -8.93 -0.10 -11.62
N GLU A 67 -8.04 0.22 -12.54
CA GLU A 67 -8.07 -0.24 -13.93
C GLU A 67 -7.85 -1.77 -14.07
N ALA A 68 -7.19 -2.39 -13.11
CA ALA A 68 -6.96 -3.83 -13.11
C ALA A 68 -8.08 -4.63 -12.41
N LEU A 69 -8.99 -3.99 -11.70
CA LEU A 69 -10.03 -4.66 -10.92
C LEU A 69 -10.90 -5.64 -11.74
N PRO A 70 -11.38 -5.27 -12.94
CA PRO A 70 -12.24 -6.18 -13.72
C PRO A 70 -11.61 -7.56 -13.96
N GLN A 71 -10.31 -7.59 -14.22
CA GLN A 71 -9.58 -8.84 -14.42
C GLN A 71 -9.25 -9.51 -13.09
N ARG A 72 -8.71 -8.77 -12.13
CA ARG A 72 -8.22 -9.31 -10.86
C ARG A 72 -9.30 -9.99 -10.03
N MET A 73 -10.51 -9.44 -10.04
CA MET A 73 -11.61 -9.96 -9.22
C MET A 73 -12.02 -11.37 -9.62
N THR A 74 -11.81 -11.75 -10.88
CA THR A 74 -12.14 -13.10 -11.40
C THR A 74 -11.04 -14.13 -11.09
N GLU A 75 -9.83 -13.69 -10.80
CA GLU A 75 -8.70 -14.56 -10.46
C GLU A 75 -8.77 -14.98 -9.00
N ALA A 76 -8.90 -16.27 -8.71
CA ALA A 76 -9.09 -16.78 -7.35
C ALA A 76 -8.05 -16.30 -6.33
N ALA A 77 -6.77 -16.17 -6.74
CA ALA A 77 -5.68 -15.69 -5.87
C ALA A 77 -5.73 -14.18 -5.60
N GLU A 78 -6.33 -13.40 -6.52
CA GLU A 78 -6.40 -11.93 -6.44
C GLU A 78 -7.81 -11.41 -6.11
N ALA A 79 -8.81 -12.30 -6.03
CA ALA A 79 -10.19 -11.95 -5.73
C ALA A 79 -10.35 -11.26 -4.36
N PRO A 80 -11.36 -10.39 -4.17
CA PRO A 80 -11.64 -9.77 -2.88
C PRO A 80 -11.91 -10.82 -1.79
N ASP A 81 -11.65 -10.45 -0.55
CA ASP A 81 -11.90 -11.28 0.63
C ASP A 81 -13.37 -11.41 0.95
N TYR A 82 -14.15 -10.39 0.61
CA TYR A 82 -15.58 -10.31 0.78
C TYR A 82 -16.23 -9.59 -0.40
N GLY A 83 -17.47 -10.00 -0.75
CA GLY A 83 -18.29 -9.39 -1.79
C GLY A 83 -18.16 -10.03 -3.17
N ALA A 84 -18.73 -9.37 -4.16
CA ALA A 84 -18.80 -9.86 -5.54
C ALA A 84 -17.41 -10.02 -6.17
N ARG A 85 -17.29 -10.99 -7.07
CA ARG A 85 -16.09 -11.27 -7.87
C ARG A 85 -16.28 -10.95 -9.34
N GLU A 86 -17.47 -10.55 -9.73
CA GLU A 86 -17.81 -10.18 -11.09
C GLU A 86 -17.94 -8.67 -11.19
N TRP A 87 -17.38 -8.11 -12.25
CA TRP A 87 -17.41 -6.67 -12.49
C TRP A 87 -18.73 -6.27 -13.15
N ASP A 88 -19.39 -5.26 -12.59
CA ASP A 88 -20.66 -4.71 -13.10
C ASP A 88 -20.65 -3.17 -13.10
N GLU A 89 -21.78 -2.56 -13.50
CA GLU A 89 -21.93 -1.10 -13.53
C GLU A 89 -21.88 -0.45 -12.15
N GLN A 90 -22.32 -1.14 -11.11
CA GLN A 90 -22.25 -0.62 -9.73
C GLN A 90 -20.79 -0.58 -9.27
N LEU A 91 -20.03 -1.66 -9.48
CA LEU A 91 -18.63 -1.73 -9.15
C LEU A 91 -17.77 -0.77 -9.97
N ALA A 92 -18.18 -0.46 -11.19
CA ALA A 92 -17.56 0.58 -12.00
C ALA A 92 -17.67 1.99 -11.37
N ARG A 93 -18.67 2.23 -10.51
CA ARG A 93 -18.83 3.50 -9.79
C ARG A 93 -18.10 3.53 -8.45
N THR A 94 -18.08 2.42 -7.74
CA THR A 94 -17.55 2.32 -6.37
C THR A 94 -16.11 1.82 -6.33
N GLY A 95 -15.73 0.94 -7.25
CA GLY A 95 -14.51 0.15 -7.14
C GLY A 95 -14.56 -0.79 -5.93
N CYS A 96 -13.38 -1.06 -5.38
CA CYS A 96 -13.20 -1.88 -4.18
C CYS A 96 -12.61 -1.06 -3.03
N THR A 97 -12.73 -1.58 -1.80
CA THR A 97 -12.18 -0.94 -0.60
C THR A 97 -11.19 -1.86 0.09
N ALA A 98 -10.03 -1.33 0.49
CA ALA A 98 -9.12 -2.03 1.39
C ALA A 98 -9.47 -1.67 2.85
N VAL A 99 -9.88 -2.67 3.63
CA VAL A 99 -10.22 -2.50 5.06
C VAL A 99 -9.16 -3.21 5.89
N GLY A 100 -8.64 -2.55 6.93
CA GLY A 100 -7.58 -3.14 7.72
C GLY A 100 -7.44 -2.56 9.12
N ALA A 101 -6.51 -3.11 9.89
CA ALA A 101 -6.12 -2.56 11.17
C ALA A 101 -4.61 -2.38 11.20
N ARG A 102 -4.16 -1.26 11.73
CA ARG A 102 -2.74 -0.91 11.82
C ARG A 102 -2.48 0.06 12.97
N ASP A 103 -1.22 0.17 13.36
CA ASP A 103 -0.77 1.21 14.28
C ASP A 103 -0.85 2.60 13.65
N PHE A 104 -0.65 3.61 14.49
CA PHE A 104 -0.60 5.00 14.08
C PHE A 104 0.39 5.21 12.93
N LEU A 105 0.00 6.04 11.99
CA LEU A 105 0.85 6.52 10.92
C LEU A 105 0.80 8.03 10.89
N ILE A 106 1.96 8.65 10.96
CA ILE A 106 2.10 10.10 10.79
C ILE A 106 2.52 10.34 9.34
N ALA A 107 1.64 10.96 8.56
CA ALA A 107 1.94 11.35 7.19
C ALA A 107 2.42 12.81 7.16
N THR A 108 3.54 13.04 6.48
CA THR A 108 4.11 14.38 6.30
C THR A 108 4.52 14.56 4.86
N ASN A 109 4.13 15.68 4.25
CA ASN A 109 4.54 16.04 2.90
C ASN A 109 5.56 17.17 2.97
N PHE A 110 6.62 17.04 2.20
CA PHE A 110 7.63 18.07 2.01
C PHE A 110 7.63 18.51 0.55
N ASN A 111 7.28 19.77 0.30
CA ASN A 111 7.38 20.35 -1.01
C ASN A 111 8.85 20.67 -1.31
N LEU A 112 9.34 20.20 -2.44
CA LEU A 112 10.72 20.40 -2.87
C LEU A 112 10.75 21.47 -3.95
N ASN A 113 11.79 22.30 -3.93
CA ASN A 113 12.04 23.28 -4.98
C ASN A 113 12.65 22.62 -6.24
N THR A 114 11.95 21.63 -6.77
CA THR A 114 12.34 20.89 -7.98
C THR A 114 11.15 20.10 -8.53
N THR A 115 11.03 20.02 -9.84
CA THR A 115 10.08 19.17 -10.56
C THR A 115 10.63 17.77 -10.83
N SER A 116 11.87 17.51 -10.45
CA SER A 116 12.54 16.24 -10.71
C SER A 116 12.14 15.14 -9.72
N THR A 117 11.29 14.19 -10.14
CA THR A 117 10.96 12.98 -9.38
C THR A 117 12.19 12.16 -9.01
N ARG A 118 13.24 12.17 -9.85
CA ARG A 118 14.51 11.50 -9.56
C ARG A 118 15.19 12.10 -8.32
N ARG A 119 15.21 13.44 -8.18
CA ARG A 119 15.78 14.11 -7.00
C ARG A 119 14.92 13.87 -5.76
N ALA A 120 13.59 13.96 -5.89
CA ALA A 120 12.68 13.67 -4.80
C ALA A 120 12.84 12.24 -4.29
N ASN A 121 12.93 11.25 -5.17
CA ASN A 121 13.18 9.86 -4.79
C ASN A 121 14.58 9.64 -4.20
N ALA A 122 15.60 10.36 -4.65
CA ALA A 122 16.93 10.27 -4.04
C ALA A 122 16.89 10.68 -2.56
N ILE A 123 16.20 11.79 -2.23
CA ILE A 123 15.98 12.24 -0.85
C ILE A 123 15.16 11.21 -0.07
N ALA A 124 14.07 10.72 -0.65
CA ALA A 124 13.22 9.71 -0.01
C ALA A 124 14.00 8.43 0.34
N PHE A 125 14.96 8.03 -0.51
CA PHE A 125 15.81 6.86 -0.27
C PHE A 125 16.84 7.08 0.84
N ASP A 126 17.31 8.31 1.02
CA ASP A 126 18.21 8.65 2.12
C ASP A 126 17.50 8.73 3.47
N VAL A 127 16.20 9.09 3.45
CA VAL A 127 15.39 9.27 4.66
C VAL A 127 14.76 7.96 5.12
N ARG A 128 14.16 7.17 4.24
CA ARG A 128 13.38 5.99 4.61
C ARG A 128 14.23 4.87 5.17
N GLU A 129 13.71 4.10 6.14
CA GLU A 129 14.44 3.00 6.80
C GLU A 129 15.06 1.98 5.82
N LYS A 130 14.31 1.58 4.80
CA LYS A 130 14.81 0.64 3.76
C LYS A 130 16.02 1.18 3.01
N GLY A 131 16.16 2.49 2.91
CA GLY A 131 17.28 3.12 2.22
C GLY A 131 17.32 2.88 0.71
N ARG A 132 18.51 2.72 0.18
CA ARG A 132 18.80 2.50 -1.24
C ARG A 132 19.67 1.26 -1.48
N PRO A 133 19.61 0.62 -2.66
CA PRO A 133 20.58 -0.38 -3.06
C PRO A 133 21.99 0.20 -3.11
N MET A 134 22.95 -0.49 -2.49
CA MET A 134 24.37 -0.23 -2.74
C MET A 134 24.72 -0.63 -4.17
N ARG A 135 25.52 0.19 -4.83
CA ARG A 135 25.88 -0.01 -6.24
C ARG A 135 27.39 0.03 -6.45
N GLU A 136 27.85 -0.73 -7.42
CA GLU A 136 29.26 -0.78 -7.79
C GLU A 136 29.77 0.63 -8.14
N GLY A 137 30.95 0.97 -7.63
CA GLY A 137 31.59 2.27 -7.83
C GLY A 137 30.86 3.45 -7.17
N GLY A 138 29.87 3.21 -6.28
CA GLY A 138 29.08 4.28 -5.64
C GLY A 138 28.20 5.08 -6.60
N SER A 139 28.13 4.70 -7.87
CA SER A 139 27.38 5.42 -8.90
C SER A 139 25.90 5.07 -8.90
N PRO A 140 24.97 6.04 -9.02
CA PRO A 140 23.53 5.77 -9.08
C PRO A 140 23.11 4.93 -10.31
N VAL A 141 23.96 4.78 -11.30
CA VAL A 141 23.74 3.93 -12.49
C VAL A 141 24.49 2.60 -12.45
N GLY A 142 25.35 2.37 -11.42
CA GLY A 142 26.06 1.12 -11.21
C GLY A 142 25.13 -0.07 -10.96
N LYS A 143 25.61 -1.29 -11.21
CA LYS A 143 24.83 -2.50 -10.89
C LYS A 143 24.63 -2.62 -9.39
N PRO A 144 23.45 -3.09 -8.91
CA PRO A 144 23.25 -3.39 -7.50
C PRO A 144 24.24 -4.43 -6.99
N MET A 145 24.93 -4.15 -5.91
CA MET A 145 25.78 -5.11 -5.21
C MET A 145 24.94 -6.18 -4.55
N LYS A 146 25.40 -7.42 -4.59
CA LYS A 146 24.70 -8.56 -3.98
C LYS A 146 25.61 -9.26 -2.96
N ASN A 147 25.01 -9.80 -1.90
CA ASN A 147 25.69 -10.64 -0.94
C ASN A 147 25.91 -12.06 -1.49
N GLU A 148 26.55 -12.92 -0.70
CA GLU A 148 26.82 -14.33 -1.06
C GLU A 148 25.54 -15.15 -1.34
N LYS A 149 24.38 -14.73 -0.80
CA LYS A 149 23.07 -15.34 -1.02
C LYS A 149 22.34 -14.78 -2.25
N GLY A 150 22.95 -13.85 -2.99
CA GLY A 150 22.35 -13.21 -4.16
C GLY A 150 21.37 -12.09 -3.83
N GLU A 151 21.21 -11.70 -2.57
CA GLU A 151 20.32 -10.62 -2.13
C GLU A 151 21.01 -9.26 -2.33
N VAL A 152 20.23 -8.25 -2.72
CA VAL A 152 20.74 -6.90 -2.91
C VAL A 152 21.15 -6.30 -1.57
N ILE A 153 22.38 -5.83 -1.47
CA ILE A 153 22.89 -5.12 -0.29
C ILE A 153 22.27 -3.73 -0.26
N MET A 154 21.62 -3.40 0.86
CA MET A 154 20.97 -2.11 1.05
C MET A 154 21.82 -1.21 1.95
N GLN A 155 21.95 0.06 1.59
CA GLN A 155 22.39 1.11 2.48
C GLN A 155 21.15 1.65 3.20
N PRO A 156 21.01 1.48 4.53
CA PRO A 156 19.85 1.98 5.25
C PRO A 156 19.76 3.51 5.19
N GLY A 157 18.56 4.02 5.28
CA GLY A 157 18.33 5.45 5.40
C GLY A 157 18.49 5.95 6.85
N THR A 158 18.24 7.23 7.05
CA THR A 158 18.54 7.93 8.31
C THR A 158 17.48 7.76 9.38
N LEU A 159 16.21 7.51 9.00
CA LEU A 159 15.09 7.42 9.94
C LEU A 159 14.53 6.00 10.04
N LYS A 160 14.36 5.53 11.27
CA LYS A 160 13.67 4.27 11.59
C LYS A 160 12.16 4.39 11.39
N ALA A 161 11.51 3.25 11.14
CA ALA A 161 10.05 3.14 10.97
C ALA A 161 9.46 4.11 9.92
N THR A 162 10.29 4.59 8.99
CA THR A 162 9.91 5.60 7.99
C THR A 162 9.83 4.98 6.59
N LYS A 163 8.70 5.25 5.92
CA LYS A 163 8.50 5.00 4.49
C LYS A 163 8.47 6.35 3.78
N ALA A 164 9.17 6.49 2.68
CA ALA A 164 9.18 7.72 1.89
C ALA A 164 9.23 7.40 0.40
N ILE A 165 8.54 8.20 -0.37
CA ILE A 165 8.56 8.20 -1.84
C ILE A 165 8.58 9.63 -2.34
N GLY A 166 9.13 9.86 -3.52
CA GLY A 166 9.07 11.15 -4.20
C GLY A 166 8.18 11.05 -5.44
N TRP A 167 7.30 12.01 -5.62
CA TRP A 167 6.48 12.13 -6.83
C TRP A 167 6.35 13.59 -7.28
N PHE A 168 5.81 13.79 -8.45
CA PHE A 168 5.50 15.09 -9.01
C PHE A 168 3.97 15.27 -9.04
N ILE A 169 3.51 16.44 -8.60
CA ILE A 169 2.12 16.86 -8.69
C ILE A 169 2.10 18.12 -9.56
N ASP A 170 1.35 18.06 -10.66
CA ASP A 170 1.37 19.10 -11.68
C ASP A 170 0.50 20.30 -11.32
N GLU A 171 -0.50 20.13 -10.45
CA GLU A 171 -1.41 21.17 -10.01
C GLU A 171 -1.54 21.20 -8.49
N TYR A 172 -1.32 22.37 -7.92
CA TYR A 172 -1.71 22.76 -6.57
C TYR A 172 -2.65 23.96 -6.67
#